data_2f45572ecbf72ffc05ca81375f8c6d1a
#
_entry.id   2f45572ecbf72ffc05ca81375f8c6d1a
#
_cell.length_a   1.000
_cell.length_b   1.000
_cell.length_c   1.000
_cell.angle_alpha   90.00
_cell.angle_beta   90.00
_cell.angle_gamma   90.00
#
_symmetry.space_group_name_H-M   'P 1'
#
loop_
_entity.id
_entity.type
_entity.pdbx_description
1 polymer ?
#
loop_
_entity_poly.entity_id
_entity_poly.type
_entity_poly.pdbx_seq_one_letter_code
_entity_poly.pdbx_strand_id
1 'polypeptide(L)'
;PKPVVMCGDFNVAHQEIDLKNPGPNRGRAGFSDEERGKFTDLLEVGFVDSFRHLHPDVTGAYSWWSYRFKARQTNAGWRIDYFLVSDELAPKIQSACIYDEVYGSDHCPVGIELEL
;
A
#
# COMPACT_ATOMS: atom_id res chain seq x y z
N PRO A 1 -15.25 -9.68 -18.87
CA PRO A 1 -14.95 -8.37 -18.29
C PRO A 1 -13.53 -7.91 -18.64
N LYS A 2 -13.34 -6.62 -18.68
CA LYS A 2 -12.05 -6.04 -19.01
C LYS A 2 -11.15 -6.02 -17.79
N PRO A 3 -9.84 -6.16 -17.98
CA PRO A 3 -8.88 -5.96 -16.88
C PRO A 3 -8.97 -4.54 -16.31
N VAL A 4 -8.75 -4.41 -15.00
CA VAL A 4 -8.88 -3.15 -14.30
C VAL A 4 -7.58 -2.88 -13.51
N VAL A 5 -7.17 -1.62 -13.53
CA VAL A 5 -6.12 -1.09 -12.65
C VAL A 5 -6.74 0.01 -11.81
N MET A 6 -6.67 -0.13 -10.50
CA MET A 6 -7.13 0.90 -9.56
C MET A 6 -5.93 1.45 -8.80
N CYS A 7 -5.84 2.75 -8.67
CA CYS A 7 -4.78 3.37 -7.89
C CYS A 7 -5.32 4.50 -7.03
N GLY A 8 -4.61 4.78 -5.95
CA GLY A 8 -4.91 5.91 -5.10
C GLY A 8 -4.65 5.64 -3.64
N ASP A 9 -5.09 6.60 -2.84
CA ASP A 9 -5.03 6.55 -1.39
C ASP A 9 -6.27 5.82 -0.88
N PHE A 10 -6.07 4.64 -0.29
CA PHE A 10 -7.15 3.84 0.26
C PHE A 10 -7.32 4.07 1.76
N ASN A 11 -6.46 4.90 2.36
CA ASN A 11 -6.51 5.25 3.78
C ASN A 11 -6.46 4.05 4.73
N VAL A 12 -5.85 2.96 4.31
CA VAL A 12 -5.73 1.76 5.13
C VAL A 12 -4.39 1.08 4.88
N ALA A 13 -3.72 0.68 5.97
CA ALA A 13 -2.60 -0.26 5.91
C ALA A 13 -3.20 -1.66 6.02
N HIS A 14 -2.97 -2.51 5.02
CA HIS A 14 -3.65 -3.81 4.94
C HIS A 14 -3.20 -4.77 6.03
N GLN A 15 -1.90 -4.94 6.21
CA GLN A 15 -1.32 -5.91 7.14
C GLN A 15 -0.33 -5.24 8.09
N GLU A 16 0.10 -5.97 9.12
CA GLU A 16 1.05 -5.43 10.09
C GLU A 16 2.36 -4.98 9.47
N ILE A 17 2.80 -5.61 8.39
CA ILE A 17 4.01 -5.24 7.66
C ILE A 17 3.88 -3.86 6.99
N ASP A 18 2.66 -3.36 6.83
CA ASP A 18 2.37 -2.14 6.08
C ASP A 18 2.40 -0.87 6.92
N LEU A 19 2.74 -0.96 8.21
CA LEU A 19 2.98 0.22 9.03
C LEU A 19 4.04 -0.08 10.09
N LYS A 20 4.70 1.00 10.54
CA LYS A 20 5.82 0.89 11.49
C LYS A 20 5.38 0.39 12.86
N ASN A 21 4.23 0.86 13.35
CA ASN A 21 3.77 0.62 14.72
C ASN A 21 2.38 -0.02 14.74
N PRO A 22 2.24 -1.29 14.32
CA PRO A 22 0.92 -1.91 14.25
C PRO A 22 0.25 -2.07 15.62
N GLY A 23 1.00 -2.42 16.65
CA GLY A 23 0.42 -2.64 17.98
C GLY A 23 -0.40 -1.46 18.49
N PRO A 24 0.20 -0.25 18.64
CA PRO A 24 -0.52 0.92 19.14
C PRO A 24 -1.66 1.38 18.23
N ASN A 25 -1.64 1.02 16.94
CA ASN A 25 -2.62 1.48 15.95
C ASN A 25 -3.75 0.49 15.68
N ARG A 26 -3.74 -0.68 16.30
CA ARG A 26 -4.84 -1.63 16.15
C ARG A 26 -6.16 -1.00 16.59
N GLY A 27 -7.19 -1.14 15.75
CA GLY A 27 -8.51 -0.60 16.01
C GLY A 27 -8.66 0.90 15.76
N ARG A 28 -7.58 1.58 15.38
CA ARG A 28 -7.62 3.01 15.04
C ARG A 28 -7.87 3.21 13.55
N ALA A 29 -8.22 4.46 13.19
CA ALA A 29 -8.44 4.82 11.79
C ALA A 29 -7.21 4.45 10.96
N GLY A 30 -7.43 3.82 9.81
CA GLY A 30 -6.38 3.34 8.93
C GLY A 30 -5.89 1.92 9.23
N PHE A 31 -6.22 1.38 10.40
CA PHE A 31 -5.82 0.03 10.79
C PHE A 31 -6.86 -0.68 11.65
N SER A 32 -8.13 -0.35 11.47
CA SER A 32 -9.22 -1.06 12.14
C SER A 32 -9.49 -2.39 11.43
N ASP A 33 -10.08 -3.33 12.17
CA ASP A 33 -10.43 -4.63 11.59
C ASP A 33 -11.40 -4.48 10.43
N GLU A 34 -12.34 -3.54 10.54
CA GLU A 34 -13.33 -3.27 9.48
C GLU A 34 -12.66 -2.78 8.21
N GLU A 35 -11.73 -1.83 8.33
CA GLU A 35 -11.01 -1.27 7.17
C GLU A 35 -10.12 -2.32 6.52
N ARG A 36 -9.38 -3.08 7.31
CA ARG A 36 -8.52 -4.14 6.82
C ARG A 36 -9.33 -5.25 6.16
N GLY A 37 -10.47 -5.60 6.76
CA GLY A 37 -11.37 -6.62 6.23
C GLY A 37 -11.98 -6.22 4.89
N LYS A 38 -12.37 -4.96 4.74
CA LYS A 38 -12.88 -4.46 3.46
C LYS A 38 -11.82 -4.49 2.37
N PHE A 39 -10.57 -4.19 2.71
CA PHE A 39 -9.47 -4.29 1.75
C PHE A 39 -9.24 -5.75 1.35
N THR A 40 -9.27 -6.67 2.30
CA THR A 40 -9.18 -8.10 2.02
C THR A 40 -10.30 -8.56 1.10
N ASP A 41 -11.54 -8.12 1.36
CA ASP A 41 -12.69 -8.45 0.51
C ASP A 41 -12.47 -7.97 -0.92
N LEU A 42 -11.92 -6.77 -1.08
CA LEU A 42 -11.62 -6.22 -2.40
C LEU A 42 -10.59 -7.09 -3.14
N LEU A 43 -9.56 -7.57 -2.45
CA LEU A 43 -8.59 -8.48 -3.06
C LEU A 43 -9.25 -9.81 -3.43
N GLU A 44 -10.13 -10.31 -2.58
CA GLU A 44 -10.79 -11.61 -2.81
C GLU A 44 -11.76 -11.61 -3.99
N VAL A 45 -12.28 -10.45 -4.39
CA VAL A 45 -13.12 -10.38 -5.59
C VAL A 45 -12.32 -10.35 -6.89
N GLY A 46 -11.00 -10.49 -6.82
CA GLY A 46 -10.17 -10.66 -8.01
C GLY A 46 -9.14 -9.58 -8.26
N PHE A 47 -8.61 -8.96 -7.20
CA PHE A 47 -7.55 -7.96 -7.30
C PHE A 47 -6.28 -8.39 -6.58
N VAL A 48 -5.15 -7.86 -7.03
CA VAL A 48 -3.82 -8.11 -6.47
C VAL A 48 -3.22 -6.78 -6.05
N ASP A 49 -2.67 -6.75 -4.82
CA ASP A 49 -1.83 -5.65 -4.35
C ASP A 49 -0.48 -5.78 -5.05
N SER A 50 -0.24 -4.95 -6.05
CA SER A 50 0.91 -5.10 -6.95
C SER A 50 2.25 -5.02 -6.22
N PHE A 51 2.40 -4.09 -5.28
CA PHE A 51 3.66 -3.95 -4.55
C PHE A 51 3.93 -5.21 -3.71
N ARG A 52 2.93 -5.64 -2.94
CA ARG A 52 3.11 -6.80 -2.05
C ARG A 52 3.25 -8.10 -2.83
N HIS A 53 2.64 -8.18 -4.01
CA HIS A 53 2.80 -9.34 -4.89
C HIS A 53 4.26 -9.53 -5.31
N LEU A 54 4.94 -8.44 -5.68
CA LEU A 54 6.36 -8.51 -6.08
C LEU A 54 7.32 -8.51 -4.90
N HIS A 55 6.91 -7.93 -3.78
CA HIS A 55 7.78 -7.72 -2.61
C HIS A 55 7.09 -8.24 -1.34
N PRO A 56 6.83 -9.55 -1.24
CA PRO A 56 5.99 -10.08 -0.16
C PRO A 56 6.59 -9.90 1.24
N ASP A 57 7.90 -9.80 1.36
CA ASP A 57 8.58 -9.75 2.66
C ASP A 57 9.31 -8.44 2.94
N VAL A 58 9.16 -7.44 2.06
CA VAL A 58 9.87 -6.16 2.24
C VAL A 58 9.21 -5.35 3.34
N THR A 59 9.98 -5.04 4.38
CA THR A 59 9.56 -4.20 5.50
C THR A 59 10.01 -2.75 5.29
N GLY A 60 9.43 -1.82 6.05
CA GLY A 60 9.85 -0.42 6.01
C GLY A 60 9.47 0.30 4.73
N ALA A 61 8.56 -0.25 3.94
CA ALA A 61 8.10 0.32 2.68
C ALA A 61 6.78 1.02 2.91
N TYR A 62 6.81 2.35 2.94
CA TYR A 62 5.65 3.17 3.27
C TYR A 62 5.45 4.27 2.24
N SER A 63 4.20 4.76 2.15
CA SER A 63 3.82 5.81 1.21
C SER A 63 3.35 7.09 1.90
N TRP A 64 3.15 7.05 3.21
CA TRP A 64 2.67 8.17 3.99
C TRP A 64 3.34 8.21 5.36
N TRP A 65 3.65 9.43 5.83
CA TRP A 65 4.20 9.69 7.16
C TRP A 65 3.51 10.92 7.72
N SER A 66 3.14 10.86 9.01
CA SER A 66 2.62 12.03 9.70
C SER A 66 3.69 13.14 9.69
N TYR A 67 3.26 14.39 9.67
CA TYR A 67 4.17 15.52 9.88
C TYR A 67 4.65 15.62 11.32
N ARG A 68 4.03 14.88 12.24
CA ARG A 68 4.34 14.93 13.66
C ARG A 68 5.50 14.00 14.01
N PHE A 69 6.21 14.33 15.09
CA PHE A 69 7.22 13.45 15.72
C PHE A 69 8.34 13.01 14.77
N LYS A 70 8.64 13.82 13.76
CA LYS A 70 9.69 13.49 12.77
C LYS A 70 9.47 12.10 12.16
N ALA A 71 8.22 11.73 11.90
CA ALA A 71 7.85 10.39 11.44
C ALA A 71 8.61 9.97 10.18
N ARG A 72 8.80 10.88 9.23
CA ARG A 72 9.51 10.55 8.00
C ARG A 72 10.99 10.31 8.22
N GLN A 73 11.60 11.07 9.11
CA GLN A 73 13.03 10.90 9.43
C GLN A 73 13.31 9.56 10.10
N THR A 74 12.40 9.09 10.95
CA THR A 74 12.51 7.81 11.64
C THR A 74 11.85 6.67 10.87
N ASN A 75 11.29 6.98 9.71
CA ASN A 75 10.52 6.05 8.86
C ASN A 75 9.36 5.39 9.63
N ALA A 76 8.69 6.16 10.46
CA ALA A 76 7.48 5.71 11.17
C ALA A 76 6.26 5.94 10.27
N GLY A 77 6.18 5.19 9.19
CA GLY A 77 5.21 5.40 8.14
C GLY A 77 4.15 4.33 8.01
N TRP A 78 3.31 4.52 7.00
CA TRP A 78 2.21 3.65 6.64
C TRP A 78 2.18 3.48 5.12
N ARG A 79 1.89 2.27 4.65
CA ARG A 79 1.64 2.04 3.23
C ARG A 79 0.13 2.05 3.02
N ILE A 80 -0.38 3.16 2.51
CA ILE A 80 -1.82 3.38 2.31
C ILE A 80 -2.18 3.75 0.87
N ASP A 81 -1.18 3.95 0.02
CA ASP A 81 -1.38 4.22 -1.41
C ASP A 81 -1.03 2.96 -2.19
N TYR A 82 -1.91 2.56 -3.08
CA TYR A 82 -1.81 1.27 -3.75
C TYR A 82 -2.08 1.39 -5.25
N PHE A 83 -1.48 0.44 -5.99
CA PHE A 83 -1.95 0.04 -7.31
C PHE A 83 -2.48 -1.38 -7.19
N LEU A 84 -3.79 -1.53 -7.35
CA LEU A 84 -4.44 -2.83 -7.38
C LEU A 84 -4.74 -3.19 -8.82
N VAL A 85 -4.42 -4.41 -9.22
CA VAL A 85 -4.66 -4.87 -10.58
C VAL A 85 -5.52 -6.12 -10.56
N SER A 86 -6.31 -6.32 -11.62
CA SER A 86 -7.06 -7.56 -11.80
C SER A 86 -6.10 -8.76 -11.74
N ASP A 87 -6.53 -9.88 -11.16
CA ASP A 87 -5.73 -11.10 -11.04
C ASP A 87 -5.07 -11.50 -12.36
N GLU A 88 -5.79 -11.34 -13.48
CA GLU A 88 -5.29 -11.71 -14.81
C GLU A 88 -4.10 -10.86 -15.24
N LEU A 89 -3.89 -9.68 -14.65
CA LEU A 89 -2.74 -8.82 -14.93
C LEU A 89 -1.54 -9.12 -14.03
N ALA A 90 -1.70 -9.91 -12.98
CA ALA A 90 -0.61 -10.18 -12.04
C ALA A 90 0.68 -10.68 -12.74
N PRO A 91 0.62 -11.63 -13.70
CA PRO A 91 1.82 -12.07 -14.39
C PRO A 91 2.48 -10.99 -15.26
N LYS A 92 1.77 -9.90 -15.53
CA LYS A 92 2.24 -8.80 -16.39
C LYS A 92 2.85 -7.65 -15.60
N ILE A 93 2.88 -7.71 -14.28
CA ILE A 93 3.52 -6.69 -13.44
C ILE A 93 5.03 -6.83 -13.57
N GLN A 94 5.68 -5.81 -14.14
CA GLN A 94 7.13 -5.78 -14.30
C GLN A 94 7.81 -5.15 -13.09
N SER A 95 7.22 -4.08 -12.54
CA SER A 95 7.73 -3.44 -11.35
C SER A 95 6.59 -2.80 -10.55
N ALA A 96 6.82 -2.66 -9.25
CA ALA A 96 5.94 -1.92 -8.34
C ALA A 96 6.86 -1.19 -7.37
N CYS A 97 6.77 0.14 -7.35
CA CYS A 97 7.72 0.99 -6.66
C CYS A 97 7.04 1.98 -5.73
N ILE A 98 7.75 2.32 -4.66
CA ILE A 98 7.39 3.42 -3.76
C ILE A 98 8.55 4.40 -3.85
N TYR A 99 8.28 5.63 -4.29
CA TYR A 99 9.32 6.64 -4.51
C TYR A 99 9.49 7.47 -3.24
N ASP A 100 9.98 6.86 -2.18
CA ASP A 100 10.06 7.46 -0.85
C ASP A 100 11.12 8.57 -0.73
N GLU A 101 11.97 8.73 -1.74
CA GLU A 101 12.91 9.84 -1.82
C GLU A 101 12.29 11.15 -2.35
N VAL A 102 11.05 11.10 -2.83
CA VAL A 102 10.34 12.29 -3.34
C VAL A 102 9.61 12.98 -2.19
N TYR A 103 9.95 14.23 -1.96
CA TYR A 103 9.40 15.07 -0.89
C TYR A 103 8.47 16.13 -1.46
N GLY A 104 7.74 16.83 -0.61
CA GLY A 104 6.82 17.91 -0.99
C GLY A 104 5.39 17.65 -0.54
N SER A 105 5.12 16.45 -0.02
CA SER A 105 3.82 16.05 0.51
C SER A 105 4.06 15.09 1.67
N ASP A 106 3.04 14.85 2.48
CA ASP A 106 3.08 13.79 3.50
C ASP A 106 2.92 12.40 2.87
N HIS A 107 2.53 12.33 1.60
CA HIS A 107 2.59 11.12 0.77
C HIS A 107 3.80 11.16 -0.14
N CYS A 108 4.29 10.00 -0.56
CA CYS A 108 5.21 9.91 -1.70
C CYS A 108 4.51 9.19 -2.86
N PRO A 109 5.01 9.38 -4.09
CA PRO A 109 4.41 8.69 -5.24
C PRO A 109 4.63 7.18 -5.16
N VAL A 110 3.67 6.44 -5.71
CA VAL A 110 3.80 5.01 -5.97
C VAL A 110 3.60 4.75 -7.45
N GLY A 111 4.17 3.68 -7.97
CA GLY A 111 4.07 3.39 -9.40
C GLY A 111 4.14 1.92 -9.71
N ILE A 112 3.64 1.55 -10.88
CA ILE A 112 3.79 0.21 -11.43
C ILE A 112 4.17 0.28 -12.90
N GLU A 113 4.77 -0.79 -13.38
CA GLU A 113 4.96 -1.03 -14.81
C GLU A 113 4.28 -2.35 -15.16
N LEU A 114 3.48 -2.32 -16.21
CA LEU A 114 2.81 -3.50 -16.75
C LEU A 114 3.27 -3.73 -18.18
N GLU A 115 3.52 -4.98 -18.53
CA GLU A 115 3.80 -5.35 -19.90
C GLU A 115 2.53 -5.94 -20.51
N LEU A 116 1.80 -5.08 -21.22
CA LEU A 116 0.56 -5.46 -21.87
C LEU A 116 0.82 -5.94 -23.30
#